data_ba2d5a04cf81a88a96280b4510c836f5
#
_entry.id   ba2d5a04cf81a88a96280b4510c836f5
#
_cell.length_a   1.000
_cell.length_b   1.000
_cell.length_c   1.000
_cell.angle_alpha   90.00
_cell.angle_beta   90.00
_cell.angle_gamma   90.00
#
_symmetry.space_group_name_H-M   'P 1'
#
loop_
_entity.id
_entity.type
_entity.pdbx_description
1 polymer ?
#
loop_
_entity_poly.entity_id
_entity_poly.type
_entity_poly.pdbx_seq_one_letter_code
_entity_poly.pdbx_strand_id
1 'polypeptide(L)'
;MAGIDEDVNIEGEQNIASDEGETDLDENQGLAQQDPSDDETAVGNITQETLHFNPENGVVWPIEGTVLIDYSMDSTIFFPTLQQYQYSPAMVIAGKVNDRVYFVAKGKITNIETNEETGCTVTQDIGDGYTAVYGQLKELNFEVGDMVESGQVVGYVSEPTKYYSVEGSNVYFQLLKDGVPVDPEEILP
;
A
#
# COMPACT_ATOMS: atom_id res chain seq x y z
N MET A 1 5.46 -37.09 50.39
CA MET A 1 4.29 -37.85 49.93
C MET A 1 4.09 -37.39 48.51
N ALA A 2 4.67 -38.10 47.59
CA ALA A 2 4.12 -39.21 46.83
C ALA A 2 3.07 -38.70 45.87
N GLY A 3 3.29 -38.63 44.62
CA GLY A 3 3.54 -39.58 43.57
C GLY A 3 2.29 -39.54 42.72
N ILE A 4 2.23 -39.78 41.55
CA ILE A 4 2.69 -40.71 40.52
C ILE A 4 2.21 -40.18 39.17
N ASP A 5 3.01 -40.17 38.18
CA ASP A 5 3.07 -40.69 36.84
C ASP A 5 1.83 -41.44 36.31
N GLU A 6 1.51 -41.23 35.04
CA GLU A 6 1.39 -42.30 34.05
C GLU A 6 1.24 -41.78 32.64
N ASP A 7 2.25 -42.16 31.85
CA ASP A 7 2.28 -42.27 30.40
C ASP A 7 1.20 -43.19 29.83
N VAL A 8 0.66 -42.91 28.66
CA VAL A 8 0.28 -43.94 27.68
C VAL A 8 0.56 -43.48 26.27
N ASN A 9 1.61 -44.03 25.70
CA ASN A 9 1.94 -44.19 24.32
C ASN A 9 1.16 -45.34 23.69
N ILE A 10 0.55 -45.19 22.52
CA ILE A 10 0.24 -46.33 21.64
C ILE A 10 0.51 -45.92 20.20
N GLU A 11 1.54 -46.54 19.66
CA GLU A 11 1.87 -46.73 18.24
C GLU A 11 0.92 -47.76 17.60
N GLY A 12 0.86 -47.76 16.26
CA GLY A 12 0.29 -48.82 15.45
C GLY A 12 0.16 -48.36 13.98
N GLU A 13 1.11 -48.47 13.27
CA GLU A 13 1.71 -49.32 12.19
C GLU A 13 0.69 -49.96 11.22
N GLN A 14 0.89 -49.59 9.92
CA GLN A 14 1.07 -50.38 8.69
C GLN A 14 -0.09 -51.25 8.14
N ASN A 15 -0.38 -51.12 6.84
CA ASN A 15 -0.02 -52.02 5.73
C ASN A 15 -0.67 -51.63 4.38
N ILE A 16 0.12 -51.36 3.36
CA ILE A 16 0.57 -52.11 2.20
C ILE A 16 -0.50 -53.00 1.48
N ALA A 17 -0.71 -52.72 0.20
CA ALA A 17 -0.58 -53.60 -0.97
C ALA A 17 -1.31 -53.02 -2.19
N SER A 18 -0.58 -52.66 -3.18
CA SER A 18 -0.40 -53.06 -4.57
C SER A 18 -1.48 -54.01 -5.16
N ASP A 19 -2.02 -53.64 -6.32
CA ASP A 19 -2.22 -54.58 -7.45
C ASP A 19 -2.14 -53.84 -8.79
N GLU A 20 -1.36 -54.45 -9.67
CA GLU A 20 -1.13 -54.09 -11.06
C GLU A 20 -2.18 -54.77 -11.96
N GLY A 21 -2.47 -54.16 -13.08
CA GLY A 21 -3.30 -54.79 -14.11
C GLY A 21 -3.16 -54.06 -15.45
N GLU A 22 -2.18 -54.45 -16.23
CA GLU A 22 -2.07 -54.18 -17.68
C GLU A 22 -3.11 -54.91 -18.49
N THR A 23 -3.43 -54.35 -19.65
CA THR A 23 -3.67 -54.91 -21.01
C THR A 23 -4.68 -54.03 -21.74
N ASP A 24 -4.71 -53.78 -23.00
CA ASP A 24 -3.92 -53.96 -24.20
C ASP A 24 -4.65 -53.16 -25.32
N LEU A 25 -3.87 -52.73 -26.26
CA LEU A 25 -4.14 -52.20 -27.59
C LEU A 25 -5.48 -52.51 -28.29
N ASP A 26 -6.06 -51.53 -29.01
CA ASP A 26 -6.39 -51.74 -30.43
C ASP A 26 -6.46 -50.41 -31.21
N GLU A 27 -5.86 -50.44 -32.38
CA GLU A 27 -5.84 -49.39 -33.41
C GLU A 27 -7.19 -49.36 -34.15
N ASN A 28 -7.67 -48.13 -34.50
CA ASN A 28 -8.23 -48.01 -35.85
C ASN A 28 -8.20 -46.58 -36.39
N GLN A 29 -7.74 -46.44 -37.60
CA GLN A 29 -7.57 -45.25 -38.43
C GLN A 29 -8.92 -44.68 -38.88
N GLY A 30 -8.98 -43.33 -38.95
CA GLY A 30 -10.06 -42.64 -39.66
C GLY A 30 -9.73 -41.17 -39.89
N LEU A 31 -9.16 -40.89 -41.05
CA LEU A 31 -8.92 -39.58 -41.63
C LEU A 31 -10.25 -38.84 -41.88
N ALA A 32 -10.44 -37.65 -41.35
CA ALA A 32 -11.24 -36.61 -41.99
C ALA A 32 -10.71 -35.23 -41.63
N GLN A 33 -10.19 -34.54 -42.63
CA GLN A 33 -9.89 -33.11 -42.62
C GLN A 33 -11.18 -32.31 -42.45
N GLN A 34 -11.15 -31.27 -41.59
CA GLN A 34 -11.84 -30.00 -41.84
C GLN A 34 -11.33 -28.94 -40.85
N ASP A 35 -10.65 -28.02 -41.40
CA ASP A 35 -10.60 -26.55 -41.35
C ASP A 35 -10.62 -25.83 -40.00
N PRO A 36 -9.73 -24.84 -39.80
CA PRO A 36 -9.57 -24.13 -38.54
C PRO A 36 -10.62 -23.04 -38.38
N SER A 37 -11.48 -23.18 -37.41
CA SER A 37 -12.22 -22.03 -36.89
C SER A 37 -11.36 -21.37 -35.80
N ASP A 38 -10.99 -20.14 -36.10
CA ASP A 38 -10.39 -19.18 -35.21
C ASP A 38 -11.21 -19.08 -33.92
N ASP A 39 -10.72 -19.67 -32.84
CA ASP A 39 -11.08 -19.27 -31.49
C ASP A 39 -9.93 -18.38 -31.00
N GLU A 40 -10.02 -17.10 -31.37
CA GLU A 40 -9.25 -16.05 -30.74
C GLU A 40 -9.65 -16.04 -29.25
N THR A 41 -8.92 -16.82 -28.46
CA THR A 41 -8.79 -16.52 -27.04
C THR A 41 -8.25 -15.10 -26.94
N ALA A 42 -9.17 -14.17 -26.73
CA ALA A 42 -8.87 -12.82 -26.35
C ALA A 42 -8.04 -12.89 -25.05
N VAL A 43 -6.72 -12.95 -25.22
CA VAL A 43 -5.78 -12.59 -24.17
C VAL A 43 -6.07 -11.12 -23.92
N GLY A 44 -6.87 -10.86 -22.88
CA GLY A 44 -7.11 -9.51 -22.43
C GLY A 44 -5.75 -8.84 -22.26
N ASN A 45 -5.40 -7.96 -23.18
CA ASN A 45 -4.37 -6.96 -22.97
C ASN A 45 -4.80 -6.19 -21.72
N ILE A 46 -4.22 -6.55 -20.59
CA ILE A 46 -4.17 -5.68 -19.42
C ILE A 46 -3.24 -4.55 -19.88
N THR A 47 -3.83 -3.54 -20.50
CA THR A 47 -3.17 -2.26 -20.71
C THR A 47 -2.83 -1.78 -19.30
N GLN A 48 -1.58 -1.91 -18.88
CA GLN A 48 -1.07 -1.19 -17.72
C GLN A 48 -1.28 0.28 -18.07
N GLU A 49 -2.27 0.89 -17.46
CA GLU A 49 -2.53 2.32 -17.58
C GLU A 49 -1.25 3.02 -17.07
N THR A 50 -0.50 3.62 -17.99
CA THR A 50 0.70 4.37 -17.62
C THR A 50 0.23 5.61 -16.87
N LEU A 51 0.57 5.71 -15.60
CA LEU A 51 0.26 6.88 -14.81
C LEU A 51 1.14 8.05 -15.27
N HIS A 52 0.50 9.17 -15.57
CA HIS A 52 1.16 10.43 -15.87
C HIS A 52 0.72 11.49 -14.87
N PHE A 53 1.68 12.03 -14.15
CA PHE A 53 1.45 13.08 -13.18
C PHE A 53 1.64 14.46 -13.85
N ASN A 54 0.56 15.26 -13.84
CA ASN A 54 0.62 16.66 -14.21
C ASN A 54 -0.04 17.49 -13.10
N PRO A 55 0.71 18.35 -12.40
CA PRO A 55 0.18 19.23 -11.35
C PRO A 55 -1.01 20.08 -11.80
N GLU A 56 -1.10 20.43 -13.10
CA GLU A 56 -2.22 21.21 -13.68
C GLU A 56 -3.54 20.41 -13.73
N ASN A 57 -3.52 19.10 -13.57
CA ASN A 57 -4.68 18.22 -13.71
C ASN A 57 -5.51 18.04 -12.43
N GLY A 58 -5.51 19.02 -11.53
CA GLY A 58 -6.39 19.00 -10.36
C GLY A 58 -5.80 18.32 -9.14
N VAL A 59 -4.61 18.74 -8.76
CA VAL A 59 -4.01 18.41 -7.46
C VAL A 59 -4.80 19.09 -6.35
N VAL A 60 -5.03 18.39 -5.24
CA VAL A 60 -5.73 18.92 -4.06
C VAL A 60 -4.86 18.78 -2.81
N TRP A 61 -5.13 19.61 -1.81
CA TRP A 61 -4.51 19.42 -0.48
C TRP A 61 -4.99 18.09 0.13
N PRO A 62 -4.09 17.33 0.81
CA PRO A 62 -4.48 16.09 1.49
C PRO A 62 -5.45 16.34 2.64
N ILE A 63 -5.36 17.52 3.27
CA ILE A 63 -6.27 17.98 4.32
C ILE A 63 -6.24 19.51 4.38
N GLU A 64 -7.35 20.13 4.74
CA GLU A 64 -7.41 21.56 5.09
C GLU A 64 -6.91 21.76 6.52
N GLY A 65 -5.74 22.37 6.70
CA GLY A 65 -5.14 22.57 8.02
C GLY A 65 -3.94 23.52 7.97
N THR A 66 -3.46 23.91 9.15
CA THR A 66 -2.23 24.68 9.27
C THR A 66 -1.03 23.73 9.19
N VAL A 67 0.00 24.10 8.47
CA VAL A 67 1.28 23.36 8.46
C VAL A 67 1.94 23.57 9.83
N LEU A 68 2.21 22.46 10.53
CA LEU A 68 2.84 22.42 11.85
C LEU A 68 4.35 22.27 11.73
N ILE A 69 4.79 21.48 10.76
CA ILE A 69 6.19 21.24 10.43
C ILE A 69 6.28 21.27 8.90
N ASP A 70 7.10 22.20 8.40
CA ASP A 70 7.32 22.35 6.96
C ASP A 70 8.29 21.31 6.41
N TYR A 71 8.24 21.09 5.10
CA TYR A 71 9.31 20.43 4.37
C TYR A 71 10.59 21.29 4.49
N SER A 72 11.71 20.66 4.83
CA SER A 72 13.02 21.34 4.90
C SER A 72 14.15 20.32 4.80
N MET A 73 14.73 20.21 3.60
CA MET A 73 15.88 19.35 3.32
C MET A 73 17.19 20.12 3.09
N ASP A 74 17.14 21.45 3.12
CA ASP A 74 18.29 22.36 3.01
C ASP A 74 18.73 22.90 4.37
N SER A 75 17.84 22.95 5.35
CA SER A 75 18.10 23.43 6.71
C SER A 75 17.36 22.56 7.74
N THR A 76 17.84 22.57 8.98
CA THR A 76 17.18 21.86 10.06
C THR A 76 16.09 22.72 10.70
N ILE A 77 14.96 22.11 11.03
CA ILE A 77 13.86 22.74 11.77
C ILE A 77 13.65 22.05 13.11
N PHE A 78 13.02 22.73 14.06
CA PHE A 78 12.80 22.21 15.41
C PHE A 78 11.56 21.31 15.45
N PHE A 79 11.72 20.10 15.95
CA PHE A 79 10.64 19.14 16.20
C PHE A 79 10.23 19.20 17.68
N PRO A 80 9.06 19.76 18.02
CA PRO A 80 8.66 20.02 19.40
C PRO A 80 8.57 18.76 20.27
N THR A 81 7.96 17.68 19.78
CA THR A 81 7.88 16.42 20.53
C THR A 81 9.23 15.82 20.80
N LEU A 82 10.16 15.84 19.83
CA LEU A 82 11.48 15.24 19.92
C LEU A 82 12.49 16.15 20.61
N GLN A 83 12.17 17.44 20.76
CA GLN A 83 13.04 18.49 21.31
C GLN A 83 14.41 18.56 20.63
N GLN A 84 14.44 18.39 19.30
CA GLN A 84 15.68 18.41 18.52
C GLN A 84 15.47 19.06 17.16
N TYR A 85 16.58 19.48 16.55
CA TYR A 85 16.62 20.00 15.18
C TYR A 85 16.98 18.88 14.21
N GLN A 86 16.18 18.72 13.16
CA GLN A 86 16.40 17.73 12.09
C GLN A 86 15.92 18.28 10.75
N TYR A 87 16.34 17.61 9.65
CA TYR A 87 15.74 17.80 8.35
C TYR A 87 14.32 17.22 8.34
N SER A 88 13.43 17.86 7.62
CA SER A 88 12.06 17.37 7.44
C SER A 88 11.80 16.98 5.98
N PRO A 89 11.72 15.69 5.68
CA PRO A 89 11.45 15.23 4.31
C PRO A 89 9.97 15.31 3.93
N ALA A 90 9.11 15.83 4.82
CA ALA A 90 7.68 15.86 4.68
C ALA A 90 7.09 17.12 5.31
N MET A 91 5.82 17.39 4.98
CA MET A 91 4.99 18.34 5.71
C MET A 91 4.14 17.61 6.76
N VAL A 92 3.95 18.23 7.91
CA VAL A 92 3.01 17.80 8.94
C VAL A 92 1.90 18.83 9.04
N ILE A 93 0.67 18.43 8.71
CA ILE A 93 -0.47 19.33 8.58
C ILE A 93 -1.46 19.05 9.71
N ALA A 94 -1.87 20.07 10.44
CA ALA A 94 -2.84 19.94 11.53
C ALA A 94 -4.17 19.38 11.03
N GLY A 95 -4.73 18.44 11.79
CA GLY A 95 -6.06 17.90 11.57
C GLY A 95 -6.70 17.47 12.89
N LYS A 96 -8.00 17.26 12.90
CA LYS A 96 -8.70 16.68 14.05
C LYS A 96 -8.87 15.19 13.81
N VAL A 97 -8.83 14.40 14.87
CA VAL A 97 -9.15 12.97 14.78
C VAL A 97 -10.51 12.79 14.11
N ASN A 98 -10.58 11.90 13.12
CA ASN A 98 -11.69 11.63 12.21
C ASN A 98 -11.89 12.66 11.08
N ASP A 99 -11.04 13.66 10.92
CA ASP A 99 -11.06 14.47 9.70
C ASP A 99 -10.67 13.61 8.49
N ARG A 100 -11.28 13.90 7.35
CA ARG A 100 -11.03 13.17 6.11
C ARG A 100 -9.69 13.60 5.51
N VAL A 101 -8.93 12.61 5.04
CA VAL A 101 -7.70 12.81 4.29
C VAL A 101 -7.95 12.40 2.84
N TYR A 102 -7.46 13.17 1.88
CA TYR A 102 -7.73 13.00 0.46
C TYR A 102 -6.47 12.66 -0.31
N PHE A 103 -6.61 11.82 -1.35
CA PHE A 103 -5.55 11.61 -2.34
C PHE A 103 -5.30 12.90 -3.12
N VAL A 104 -4.06 13.36 -3.16
CA VAL A 104 -3.69 14.62 -3.83
C VAL A 104 -3.82 14.54 -5.34
N ALA A 105 -3.64 13.37 -5.94
CA ALA A 105 -3.68 13.13 -7.36
C ALA A 105 -4.23 11.73 -7.68
N LYS A 106 -4.57 11.48 -8.94
CA LYS A 106 -4.83 10.12 -9.45
C LYS A 106 -3.56 9.27 -9.32
N GLY A 107 -3.71 8.00 -8.93
CA GLY A 107 -2.58 7.10 -8.82
C GLY A 107 -2.94 5.69 -8.37
N LYS A 108 -1.90 4.90 -8.09
CA LYS A 108 -2.03 3.52 -7.65
C LYS A 108 -1.44 3.35 -6.26
N ILE A 109 -2.14 2.66 -5.37
CA ILE A 109 -1.63 2.30 -4.04
C ILE A 109 -0.55 1.22 -4.20
N THR A 110 0.67 1.53 -3.76
CA THR A 110 1.83 0.64 -3.87
C THR A 110 2.20 -0.01 -2.55
N ASN A 111 1.92 0.64 -1.42
CA ASN A 111 2.20 0.10 -0.09
C ASN A 111 1.20 0.62 0.95
N ILE A 112 0.89 -0.23 1.92
CA ILE A 112 0.17 0.13 3.15
C ILE A 112 0.91 -0.54 4.30
N GLU A 113 1.39 0.25 5.25
CA GLU A 113 2.13 -0.24 6.40
C GLU A 113 1.73 0.48 7.69
N THR A 114 2.14 -0.07 8.82
CA THR A 114 2.02 0.61 10.10
C THR A 114 3.38 0.63 10.78
N ASN A 115 3.86 1.81 11.10
CA ASN A 115 5.13 2.02 11.80
C ASN A 115 4.94 2.90 13.05
N GLU A 116 5.97 2.99 13.88
CA GLU A 116 5.88 3.72 15.15
C GLU A 116 5.89 5.26 14.97
N GLU A 117 6.48 5.76 13.90
CA GLU A 117 6.65 7.19 13.67
C GLU A 117 5.42 7.80 13.01
N THR A 118 5.04 7.31 11.84
CA THR A 118 3.95 7.85 11.02
C THR A 118 2.64 7.07 11.14
N GLY A 119 2.57 6.07 12.03
CA GLY A 119 1.37 5.25 12.23
C GLY A 119 0.98 4.47 10.99
N CYS A 120 -0.32 4.35 10.73
CA CYS A 120 -0.82 3.77 9.49
C CYS A 120 -0.49 4.70 8.32
N THR A 121 0.26 4.17 7.35
CA THR A 121 0.87 4.92 6.26
C THR A 121 0.54 4.28 4.93
N VAL A 122 0.09 5.09 3.98
CA VAL A 122 -0.24 4.71 2.60
C VAL A 122 0.77 5.34 1.66
N THR A 123 1.30 4.55 0.73
CA THR A 123 2.17 5.01 -0.35
C THR A 123 1.45 4.86 -1.68
N GLN A 124 1.42 5.93 -2.46
CA GLN A 124 0.74 6.03 -3.74
C GLN A 124 1.75 6.41 -4.83
N ASP A 125 1.82 5.62 -5.90
CA ASP A 125 2.47 6.03 -7.15
C ASP A 125 1.51 6.91 -7.93
N ILE A 126 1.90 8.14 -8.21
CA ILE A 126 1.10 9.11 -8.97
C ILE A 126 1.59 9.31 -10.40
N GLY A 127 2.63 8.57 -10.82
CA GLY A 127 3.18 8.59 -12.16
C GLY A 127 4.41 9.49 -12.33
N ASP A 128 5.07 9.32 -13.46
CA ASP A 128 6.27 10.07 -13.85
C ASP A 128 7.36 10.12 -12.77
N GLY A 129 7.49 9.06 -11.94
CA GLY A 129 8.45 8.94 -10.84
C GLY A 129 8.07 9.71 -9.57
N TYR A 130 6.85 10.26 -9.50
CA TYR A 130 6.33 10.88 -8.28
C TYR A 130 5.61 9.86 -7.40
N THR A 131 5.86 9.95 -6.10
CA THR A 131 5.23 9.12 -5.08
C THR A 131 4.72 10.01 -3.96
N ALA A 132 3.46 9.83 -3.58
CA ALA A 132 2.86 10.51 -2.43
C ALA A 132 2.75 9.53 -1.25
N VAL A 133 3.11 9.98 -0.04
CA VAL A 133 3.04 9.20 1.20
C VAL A 133 2.17 9.94 2.21
N TYR A 134 1.20 9.23 2.76
CA TYR A 134 0.23 9.74 3.73
C TYR A 134 0.35 8.95 5.02
N GLY A 135 0.69 9.57 6.12
CA GLY A 135 0.79 8.95 7.44
C GLY A 135 -0.19 9.52 8.45
N GLN A 136 -0.22 8.96 9.67
CA GLN A 136 -1.14 9.28 10.77
C GLN A 136 -2.61 8.96 10.42
N LEU A 137 -2.83 7.90 9.64
CA LEU A 137 -4.14 7.51 9.13
C LEU A 137 -4.80 6.41 9.98
N LYS A 138 -6.11 6.30 9.80
CA LYS A 138 -6.93 5.16 10.23
C LYS A 138 -8.08 4.92 9.26
N GLU A 139 -8.73 3.74 9.37
CA GLU A 139 -9.94 3.37 8.65
C GLU A 139 -9.78 3.49 7.12
N LEU A 140 -8.78 2.81 6.59
CA LEU A 140 -8.54 2.72 5.15
C LEU A 140 -9.60 1.80 4.49
N ASN A 141 -10.05 2.20 3.29
CA ASN A 141 -11.02 1.43 2.51
C ASN A 141 -10.42 0.95 1.17
N PHE A 142 -9.11 0.80 1.11
CA PHE A 142 -8.35 0.43 -0.09
C PHE A 142 -7.36 -0.66 0.22
N GLU A 143 -6.93 -1.34 -0.84
CA GLU A 143 -5.88 -2.35 -0.80
C GLU A 143 -4.71 -1.96 -1.71
N VAL A 144 -3.55 -2.59 -1.48
CA VAL A 144 -2.39 -2.44 -2.36
C VAL A 144 -2.76 -2.92 -3.75
N GLY A 145 -2.52 -2.08 -4.74
CA GLY A 145 -2.85 -2.32 -6.14
C GLY A 145 -4.07 -1.54 -6.65
N ASP A 146 -4.88 -0.98 -5.75
CA ASP A 146 -6.05 -0.19 -6.14
C ASP A 146 -5.65 1.11 -6.85
N MET A 147 -6.45 1.47 -7.85
CA MET A 147 -6.39 2.77 -8.51
C MET A 147 -7.33 3.74 -7.82
N VAL A 148 -6.84 4.95 -7.57
CA VAL A 148 -7.57 6.01 -6.85
C VAL A 148 -7.53 7.31 -7.62
N GLU A 149 -8.52 8.16 -7.40
CA GLU A 149 -8.65 9.47 -8.07
C GLU A 149 -8.28 10.61 -7.11
N SER A 150 -7.85 11.76 -7.68
CA SER A 150 -7.65 13.00 -6.92
C SER A 150 -8.91 13.39 -6.16
N GLY A 151 -8.76 13.79 -4.90
CA GLY A 151 -9.87 14.16 -4.04
C GLY A 151 -10.71 13.00 -3.48
N GLN A 152 -10.37 11.75 -3.80
CA GLN A 152 -10.96 10.59 -3.16
C GLN A 152 -10.40 10.44 -1.73
N VAL A 153 -11.22 9.97 -0.78
CA VAL A 153 -10.82 9.84 0.62
C VAL A 153 -9.80 8.69 0.79
N VAL A 154 -8.60 9.01 1.28
CA VAL A 154 -7.57 8.02 1.66
C VAL A 154 -7.98 7.26 2.91
N GLY A 155 -8.46 8.00 3.91
CA GLY A 155 -8.78 7.52 5.25
C GLY A 155 -9.09 8.71 6.15
N TYR A 156 -8.91 8.53 7.44
CA TYR A 156 -9.20 9.55 8.44
C TYR A 156 -7.98 9.80 9.31
N VAL A 157 -7.86 11.03 9.84
CA VAL A 157 -6.81 11.39 10.81
C VAL A 157 -6.94 10.52 12.05
N SER A 158 -5.85 9.88 12.47
CA SER A 158 -5.76 9.09 13.70
C SER A 158 -5.41 9.94 14.92
N GLU A 159 -5.40 9.33 16.10
CA GLU A 159 -4.66 9.87 17.24
C GLU A 159 -3.17 9.96 16.87
N PRO A 160 -2.45 10.99 17.34
CA PRO A 160 -1.04 11.15 17.01
C PRO A 160 -0.21 10.02 17.61
N THR A 161 0.83 9.62 16.89
CA THR A 161 1.83 8.71 17.48
C THR A 161 2.64 9.42 18.56
N LYS A 162 3.43 8.66 19.31
CA LYS A 162 4.34 9.21 20.34
C LYS A 162 5.34 10.23 19.80
N TYR A 163 5.60 10.23 18.49
CA TYR A 163 6.54 11.15 17.81
C TYR A 163 5.93 12.53 17.52
N TYR A 164 4.60 12.67 17.62
CA TYR A 164 3.87 13.91 17.34
C TYR A 164 2.94 14.31 18.50
N SER A 165 3.24 13.89 19.72
CA SER A 165 2.37 14.11 20.88
C SER A 165 2.22 15.61 21.26
N VAL A 166 3.18 16.45 20.96
CA VAL A 166 3.14 17.90 21.20
C VAL A 166 2.47 18.62 20.03
N GLU A 167 2.74 18.17 18.80
CA GLU A 167 2.10 18.69 17.59
C GLU A 167 0.59 18.38 17.56
N GLY A 168 0.20 17.27 18.19
CA GLY A 168 -1.19 16.79 18.22
C GLY A 168 -1.58 16.05 16.96
N SER A 169 -2.89 15.85 16.77
CA SER A 169 -3.43 15.12 15.63
C SER A 169 -3.12 15.83 14.32
N ASN A 170 -2.58 15.09 13.37
CA ASN A 170 -2.03 15.64 12.14
C ASN A 170 -2.05 14.59 11.02
N VAL A 171 -1.74 15.06 9.82
CA VAL A 171 -1.40 14.23 8.64
C VAL A 171 0.08 14.43 8.33
N TYR A 172 0.84 13.35 8.28
CA TYR A 172 2.17 13.34 7.69
C TYR A 172 2.01 13.21 6.17
N PHE A 173 2.51 14.18 5.43
CA PHE A 173 2.45 14.17 3.97
C PHE A 173 3.83 14.36 3.35
N GLN A 174 4.28 13.39 2.58
CA GLN A 174 5.57 13.43 1.90
C GLN A 174 5.36 13.23 0.39
N LEU A 175 6.09 14.04 -0.38
CA LEU A 175 6.20 13.87 -1.82
C LEU A 175 7.63 13.45 -2.18
N LEU A 176 7.74 12.45 -3.03
CA LEU A 176 9.01 11.96 -3.54
C LEU A 176 9.03 12.12 -5.08
N LYS A 177 10.18 12.49 -5.62
CA LYS A 177 10.49 12.43 -7.05
C LYS A 177 11.67 11.48 -7.24
N ASP A 178 11.47 10.41 -7.99
CA ASP A 178 12.49 9.35 -8.20
C ASP A 178 13.12 8.85 -6.89
N GLY A 179 12.28 8.74 -5.83
CA GLY A 179 12.67 8.30 -4.51
C GLY A 179 13.36 9.35 -3.63
N VAL A 180 13.49 10.59 -4.10
CA VAL A 180 14.08 11.71 -3.34
C VAL A 180 12.96 12.63 -2.85
N PRO A 181 12.95 13.02 -1.55
CA PRO A 181 11.98 13.97 -1.03
C PRO A 181 12.06 15.31 -1.76
N VAL A 182 10.91 15.84 -2.15
CA VAL A 182 10.74 17.16 -2.77
C VAL A 182 9.68 17.95 -2.01
N ASP A 183 9.72 19.27 -2.16
CA ASP A 183 8.79 20.17 -1.50
C ASP A 183 7.36 19.97 -2.05
N PRO A 184 6.41 19.53 -1.20
CA PRO A 184 5.04 19.38 -1.65
C PRO A 184 4.35 20.69 -2.04
N GLU A 185 4.79 21.84 -1.51
CA GLU A 185 4.20 23.14 -1.87
C GLU A 185 4.46 23.54 -3.32
N GLU A 186 5.47 22.95 -3.97
CA GLU A 186 5.72 23.21 -5.40
C GLU A 186 4.60 22.69 -6.31
N ILE A 187 3.80 21.73 -5.84
CA ILE A 187 2.71 21.11 -6.62
C ILE A 187 1.31 21.35 -6.04
N LEU A 188 1.20 21.64 -4.75
CA LEU A 188 -0.09 21.90 -4.11
C LEU A 188 -0.62 23.27 -4.50
N PRO A 189 -1.97 23.43 -4.67
CA PRO A 189 -2.57 24.68 -5.11
C PRO A 189 -2.56 25.79 -4.04
#